data_1b7089c2af8a082df64823a2c54b79ce
#
_entry.id   1b7089c2af8a082df64823a2c54b79ce
#
_cell.length_a   1.000
_cell.length_b   1.000
_cell.length_c   1.000
_cell.angle_alpha   90.00
_cell.angle_beta   90.00
_cell.angle_gamma   90.00
#
_symmetry.space_group_name_H-M   'P 1'
#
loop_
_entity.id
_entity.type
_entity.pdbx_description
1 polymer ?
#
loop_
_entity_poly.entity_id
_entity_poly.type
_entity_poly.pdbx_seq_one_letter_code
_entity_poly.pdbx_strand_id
1 'polypeptide(L)'
;MRAVVAVMLAIMVSFQPSLSFGNEFEDNFQIVSYSSLVENKEDRWWEDTRMDMDKNRMHDMLDIAIEKGKYVYDGKISVLVDFDHMPTKYDEQLLIDEVGFEPSWRFHHIPIISGEVKTELLDKLLEVEGVVFLTLNGELQIALDNAIGIHHVDTVWDFGYTGEGISIAIIDTGIDPLHVGLNDFDDDPSTADPKVVAFYDALDGSGDDGSGETEPYDDQGHGSHCAGISAGTGSVGEGPLSDGSTPYRGVAPGASLVGVKVLDSGGSGSFAEVMKGMEWTIDNQIKYNIRAASMSLGGVWLVELTQEQEERITHLANEMVAAGISLMIAAGNSGGYGTIGTPGAAKDVITVGSTEDSKELAVYSSKGPTHEGQIKPNVAAIGSAVMSVEANSGNGYASYSGTSMATPMVAGMAALLLQANPDLQPLMVRSILESTAEYRWLSHPVRPNNDYGWGFVLMDAALDEAIQYDASLSINLSADTSVIYYEVNETDGGNDTASRFFVRENQNLEFVTDGNISNIEWRNVLIEDIWHTIDSVNEIDIMQTQLEPGNHTIWVRAVSSDGISAPLTVPLNIGDALPSESENTPGFSFVFVVFSLALVTISRSKRA
;
A
#
# COMPACT_ATOMS: atom_id res chain seq x y z
N MET A 1 -37.40 2.18 -1.44
CA MET A 1 -36.19 2.67 -2.11
C MET A 1 -36.41 3.02 -3.59
N ARG A 2 -37.12 2.24 -4.42
CA ARG A 2 -37.39 2.58 -5.84
C ARG A 2 -38.28 3.83 -6.07
N ALA A 3 -39.11 4.23 -5.12
CA ALA A 3 -39.99 5.39 -5.25
C ALA A 3 -39.31 6.74 -4.92
N VAL A 4 -38.21 6.76 -4.17
CA VAL A 4 -37.50 7.97 -3.77
C VAL A 4 -36.53 8.44 -4.87
N VAL A 5 -35.97 7.50 -5.63
CA VAL A 5 -35.09 7.81 -6.78
C VAL A 5 -35.88 8.42 -7.95
N ALA A 6 -37.13 7.99 -8.15
CA ALA A 6 -37.99 8.55 -9.21
C ALA A 6 -38.44 10.00 -8.93
N VAL A 7 -38.54 10.41 -7.67
CA VAL A 7 -38.94 11.77 -7.29
C VAL A 7 -37.77 12.75 -7.40
N MET A 8 -36.54 12.34 -7.16
CA MET A 8 -35.35 13.20 -7.35
C MET A 8 -35.03 13.44 -8.83
N LEU A 9 -35.28 12.47 -9.72
CA LEU A 9 -35.10 12.69 -11.17
C LEU A 9 -36.18 13.60 -11.78
N ALA A 10 -37.38 13.64 -11.21
CA ALA A 10 -38.48 14.52 -11.68
C ALA A 10 -38.29 16.01 -11.29
N ILE A 11 -37.46 16.30 -10.27
CA ILE A 11 -37.20 17.67 -9.80
C ILE A 11 -36.05 18.34 -10.59
N MET A 12 -35.18 17.58 -11.22
CA MET A 12 -34.08 18.14 -12.06
C MET A 12 -34.51 18.56 -13.48
N VAL A 13 -35.72 18.18 -13.94
CA VAL A 13 -36.19 18.51 -15.28
C VAL A 13 -37.02 19.81 -15.36
N SER A 14 -37.29 20.49 -14.24
CA SER A 14 -38.20 21.64 -14.19
C SER A 14 -37.55 23.03 -14.02
N PHE A 15 -36.24 23.17 -14.20
CA PHE A 15 -35.61 24.50 -14.25
C PHE A 15 -34.84 24.70 -15.56
N GLN A 16 -35.52 25.24 -16.56
CA GLN A 16 -34.89 25.89 -17.71
C GLN A 16 -34.91 27.42 -17.52
N PRO A 17 -33.77 28.10 -17.49
CA PRO A 17 -33.74 29.50 -17.87
C PRO A 17 -33.51 29.59 -19.39
N SER A 18 -34.42 30.26 -20.05
CA SER A 18 -34.35 30.69 -21.44
C SER A 18 -33.20 31.71 -21.62
N LEU A 19 -32.11 31.32 -22.26
CA LEU A 19 -31.13 32.21 -22.87
C LEU A 19 -30.85 31.69 -24.28
N SER A 20 -31.30 32.48 -25.26
CA SER A 20 -30.98 32.31 -26.66
C SER A 20 -29.52 32.76 -26.91
N PHE A 21 -28.67 31.82 -27.33
CA PHE A 21 -27.43 32.10 -28.03
C PHE A 21 -27.39 31.33 -29.34
N GLY A 22 -26.86 31.98 -30.36
CA GLY A 22 -26.97 31.63 -31.76
C GLY A 22 -26.29 30.30 -32.12
N ASN A 23 -26.79 29.76 -33.22
CA ASN A 23 -26.29 28.63 -33.94
C ASN A 23 -24.82 28.78 -34.32
N GLU A 24 -23.95 27.95 -33.77
CA GLU A 24 -22.72 27.41 -34.37
C GLU A 24 -22.00 26.49 -33.37
N PHE A 25 -22.63 25.37 -33.03
CA PHE A 25 -21.96 24.18 -32.43
C PHE A 25 -22.91 22.97 -32.55
N GLU A 26 -23.26 22.63 -33.78
CA GLU A 26 -23.71 21.28 -34.11
C GLU A 26 -22.56 20.62 -34.86
N ASP A 27 -21.83 19.79 -34.14
CA ASP A 27 -21.27 18.53 -34.62
C ASP A 27 -20.27 17.99 -33.55
N ASN A 28 -20.63 16.85 -32.98
CA ASN A 28 -19.82 15.94 -32.15
C ASN A 28 -20.21 15.76 -30.67
N PHE A 29 -21.44 16.02 -30.27
CA PHE A 29 -21.96 15.39 -29.06
C PHE A 29 -23.06 14.39 -29.42
N GLN A 30 -22.71 13.12 -29.60
CA GLN A 30 -23.71 12.05 -29.47
C GLN A 30 -24.09 11.98 -28.00
N ILE A 31 -25.30 12.44 -27.68
CA ILE A 31 -25.94 12.11 -26.39
C ILE A 31 -26.23 10.61 -26.43
N VAL A 32 -25.33 9.80 -25.94
CA VAL A 32 -25.59 8.37 -25.68
C VAL A 32 -26.57 8.34 -24.52
N SER A 33 -27.79 7.92 -24.76
CA SER A 33 -28.79 7.78 -23.69
C SER A 33 -28.28 6.74 -22.69
N TYR A 34 -28.54 6.97 -21.39
CA TYR A 34 -28.19 6.02 -20.34
C TYR A 34 -28.75 4.60 -20.60
N SER A 35 -29.90 4.51 -21.27
CA SER A 35 -30.47 3.24 -21.74
C SER A 35 -29.60 2.54 -22.80
N SER A 36 -28.92 3.28 -23.70
CA SER A 36 -28.06 2.64 -24.71
C SER A 36 -26.71 2.21 -24.14
N LEU A 37 -26.28 2.79 -23.00
CA LEU A 37 -25.12 2.32 -22.23
C LEU A 37 -25.47 1.09 -21.39
N VAL A 38 -26.72 0.97 -20.95
CA VAL A 38 -27.22 -0.17 -20.14
C VAL A 38 -27.60 -1.35 -21.04
N GLU A 39 -28.17 -1.12 -22.24
CA GLU A 39 -28.60 -2.19 -23.16
C GLU A 39 -27.43 -2.92 -23.86
N ASN A 40 -26.22 -2.36 -23.88
CA ASN A 40 -25.05 -3.02 -24.47
C ASN A 40 -24.04 -3.58 -23.44
N LYS A 41 -24.28 -3.43 -22.14
CA LYS A 41 -23.48 -4.00 -21.04
C LYS A 41 -24.25 -5.05 -20.23
N GLU A 42 -25.41 -5.49 -20.71
CA GLU A 42 -26.04 -6.63 -20.09
C GLU A 42 -25.17 -7.86 -20.32
N ASP A 43 -24.72 -8.42 -19.25
CA ASP A 43 -24.32 -9.79 -19.01
C ASP A 43 -22.88 -10.22 -19.28
N ARG A 44 -21.93 -9.34 -19.57
CA ARG A 44 -20.53 -9.77 -19.77
C ARG A 44 -19.53 -9.00 -18.91
N TRP A 45 -19.86 -8.78 -17.63
CA TRP A 45 -18.93 -8.14 -16.67
C TRP A 45 -17.59 -8.90 -16.56
N TRP A 46 -17.56 -10.17 -16.86
CA TRP A 46 -16.38 -11.03 -16.90
C TRP A 46 -15.49 -10.82 -18.14
N GLU A 47 -15.95 -10.14 -19.19
CA GLU A 47 -15.12 -9.83 -20.37
C GLU A 47 -14.13 -8.69 -20.14
N ASP A 48 -14.46 -7.75 -19.26
CA ASP A 48 -13.62 -6.59 -18.97
C ASP A 48 -12.41 -6.91 -18.05
N THR A 49 -12.37 -8.11 -17.45
CA THR A 49 -11.33 -8.54 -16.52
C THR A 49 -10.39 -9.60 -17.09
N ARG A 50 -10.53 -9.94 -18.35
CA ARG A 50 -9.74 -10.99 -18.99
C ARG A 50 -8.36 -10.49 -19.37
N MET A 51 -7.34 -11.14 -18.84
CA MET A 51 -5.99 -11.06 -19.36
C MET A 51 -5.83 -12.16 -20.40
N ASP A 52 -5.89 -11.77 -21.67
CA ASP A 52 -5.74 -12.60 -22.87
C ASP A 52 -5.02 -11.73 -23.91
N MET A 53 -3.69 -11.60 -23.77
CA MET A 53 -2.88 -10.70 -24.58
C MET A 53 -2.69 -11.19 -26.01
N ASP A 54 -2.67 -12.48 -26.23
CA ASP A 54 -2.49 -13.11 -27.56
C ASP A 54 -3.82 -13.40 -28.28
N LYS A 55 -4.96 -13.19 -27.59
CA LYS A 55 -6.33 -13.35 -28.10
C LYS A 55 -6.67 -14.78 -28.51
N ASN A 56 -6.15 -15.75 -27.79
CA ASN A 56 -6.43 -17.16 -27.97
C ASN A 56 -7.68 -17.65 -27.24
N ARG A 57 -8.38 -16.78 -26.49
CA ARG A 57 -9.52 -17.07 -25.58
C ARG A 57 -9.16 -17.93 -24.37
N MET A 58 -7.88 -17.93 -23.98
CA MET A 58 -7.40 -18.48 -22.73
C MET A 58 -6.80 -17.35 -21.89
N HIS A 59 -6.94 -17.44 -20.58
CA HIS A 59 -6.32 -16.48 -19.67
C HIS A 59 -4.79 -16.68 -19.68
N ASP A 60 -4.00 -15.60 -19.78
CA ASP A 60 -2.53 -15.64 -19.87
C ASP A 60 -1.88 -16.52 -18.80
N MET A 61 -2.46 -16.61 -17.60
CA MET A 61 -1.98 -17.51 -16.54
C MET A 61 -2.17 -18.99 -16.88
N LEU A 62 -3.17 -19.34 -17.68
CA LEU A 62 -3.36 -20.73 -18.16
C LEU A 62 -2.27 -21.07 -19.18
N ASP A 63 -1.95 -20.16 -20.10
CA ASP A 63 -0.87 -20.34 -21.09
C ASP A 63 0.49 -20.50 -20.40
N ILE A 64 0.80 -19.64 -19.42
CA ILE A 64 2.02 -19.72 -18.62
C ILE A 64 2.09 -21.05 -17.83
N ALA A 65 0.97 -21.49 -17.27
CA ALA A 65 0.91 -22.77 -16.53
C ALA A 65 1.23 -23.95 -17.44
N ILE A 66 0.72 -23.96 -18.66
CA ILE A 66 0.97 -25.00 -19.67
C ILE A 66 2.44 -24.96 -20.13
N GLU A 67 2.95 -23.77 -20.49
CA GLU A 67 4.33 -23.59 -20.95
C GLU A 67 5.35 -24.06 -19.91
N LYS A 68 5.09 -23.76 -18.62
CA LYS A 68 5.98 -24.14 -17.52
C LYS A 68 5.71 -25.53 -16.97
N GLY A 69 4.68 -26.23 -17.43
CA GLY A 69 4.24 -27.51 -16.89
C GLY A 69 3.75 -27.42 -15.43
N LYS A 70 3.35 -26.23 -14.97
CA LYS A 70 2.79 -25.99 -13.63
C LYS A 70 1.30 -26.35 -13.62
N TYR A 71 0.81 -26.96 -12.54
CA TYR A 71 -0.58 -27.41 -12.40
C TYR A 71 -1.03 -28.45 -13.42
N VAL A 72 -0.07 -29.06 -14.15
CA VAL A 72 -0.32 -30.15 -15.08
C VAL A 72 0.01 -31.47 -14.38
N TYR A 73 -1.00 -32.29 -14.15
CA TYR A 73 -0.87 -33.59 -13.49
C TYR A 73 -1.33 -34.70 -14.44
N ASP A 74 -0.48 -35.62 -14.73
CA ASP A 74 -0.75 -36.75 -15.66
C ASP A 74 -1.24 -36.28 -17.06
N GLY A 75 -0.73 -35.11 -17.52
CA GLY A 75 -1.10 -34.49 -18.79
C GLY A 75 -2.46 -33.77 -18.78
N LYS A 76 -3.10 -33.63 -17.62
CA LYS A 76 -4.35 -32.89 -17.44
C LYS A 76 -4.09 -31.59 -16.68
N ILE A 77 -4.97 -30.62 -16.91
CA ILE A 77 -5.03 -29.35 -16.21
C ILE A 77 -6.45 -29.05 -15.77
N SER A 78 -6.61 -28.48 -14.58
CA SER A 78 -7.91 -28.03 -14.08
C SER A 78 -8.25 -26.64 -14.58
N VAL A 79 -9.44 -26.47 -15.15
CA VAL A 79 -9.88 -25.20 -15.75
C VAL A 79 -11.28 -24.82 -15.32
N LEU A 80 -11.55 -23.51 -15.39
CA LEU A 80 -12.87 -22.93 -15.39
C LEU A 80 -13.27 -22.67 -16.84
N VAL A 81 -14.39 -23.23 -17.27
CA VAL A 81 -14.93 -23.09 -18.63
C VAL A 81 -16.09 -22.11 -18.60
N ASP A 82 -15.89 -20.94 -19.17
CA ASP A 82 -16.91 -19.88 -19.28
C ASP A 82 -17.82 -20.13 -20.48
N PHE A 83 -19.11 -19.94 -20.28
CA PHE A 83 -20.14 -20.05 -21.32
C PHE A 83 -20.78 -18.70 -21.62
N ASP A 84 -21.32 -18.53 -22.83
CA ASP A 84 -22.10 -17.35 -23.24
C ASP A 84 -23.54 -17.35 -22.67
N HIS A 85 -23.91 -18.40 -21.95
CA HIS A 85 -25.18 -18.60 -21.28
C HIS A 85 -25.01 -19.40 -19.99
N MET A 86 -26.03 -19.46 -19.13
CA MET A 86 -26.03 -20.30 -17.93
C MET A 86 -25.98 -21.78 -18.30
N PRO A 87 -24.89 -22.51 -17.97
CA PRO A 87 -24.70 -23.86 -18.43
C PRO A 87 -25.71 -24.83 -17.76
N THR A 88 -26.18 -25.78 -18.55
CA THR A 88 -27.11 -26.83 -18.16
C THR A 88 -26.40 -28.18 -18.06
N LYS A 89 -27.14 -29.23 -17.69
CA LYS A 89 -26.62 -30.61 -17.78
C LYS A 89 -26.33 -31.05 -19.22
N TYR A 90 -26.94 -30.42 -20.19
CA TYR A 90 -26.65 -30.71 -21.59
C TYR A 90 -25.25 -30.23 -21.97
N ASP A 91 -24.91 -29.02 -21.59
CA ASP A 91 -23.60 -28.44 -21.87
C ASP A 91 -22.47 -29.23 -21.16
N GLU A 92 -22.71 -29.63 -19.91
CA GLU A 92 -21.79 -30.52 -19.17
C GLU A 92 -21.59 -31.85 -19.92
N GLN A 93 -22.67 -32.46 -20.42
CA GLN A 93 -22.55 -33.71 -21.18
C GLN A 93 -21.87 -33.49 -22.54
N LEU A 94 -22.06 -32.34 -23.17
CA LEU A 94 -21.40 -31.99 -24.44
C LEU A 94 -19.88 -31.88 -24.25
N LEU A 95 -19.42 -31.26 -23.17
CA LEU A 95 -17.98 -31.20 -22.81
C LEU A 95 -17.38 -32.60 -22.60
N ILE A 96 -18.12 -33.50 -21.95
CA ILE A 96 -17.70 -34.90 -21.74
C ILE A 96 -17.57 -35.63 -23.07
N ASP A 97 -18.62 -35.57 -23.90
CA ASP A 97 -18.73 -36.35 -25.12
C ASP A 97 -17.75 -35.88 -26.21
N GLU A 98 -17.50 -34.57 -26.34
CA GLU A 98 -16.68 -34.02 -27.40
C GLU A 98 -15.19 -33.98 -27.06
N VAL A 99 -14.82 -33.67 -25.81
CA VAL A 99 -13.43 -33.47 -25.43
C VAL A 99 -12.95 -34.35 -24.28
N GLY A 100 -13.84 -35.17 -23.71
CA GLY A 100 -13.48 -36.00 -22.54
C GLY A 100 -13.19 -35.17 -21.30
N PHE A 101 -13.85 -34.03 -21.17
CA PHE A 101 -13.78 -33.18 -19.99
C PHE A 101 -14.28 -33.93 -18.76
N GLU A 102 -13.64 -33.76 -17.62
CA GLU A 102 -14.02 -34.36 -16.34
C GLU A 102 -14.58 -33.26 -15.44
N PRO A 103 -15.90 -33.00 -15.45
CA PRO A 103 -16.49 -31.89 -14.70
C PRO A 103 -16.40 -32.14 -13.20
N SER A 104 -15.99 -31.13 -12.45
CA SER A 104 -15.98 -31.13 -10.98
C SER A 104 -17.22 -30.46 -10.42
N TRP A 105 -17.59 -29.30 -10.98
CA TRP A 105 -18.74 -28.53 -10.52
C TRP A 105 -19.33 -27.66 -11.63
N ARG A 106 -20.66 -27.59 -11.67
CA ARG A 106 -21.42 -26.66 -12.52
C ARG A 106 -22.06 -25.59 -11.65
N PHE A 107 -21.64 -24.35 -11.84
CA PHE A 107 -22.13 -23.22 -11.06
C PHE A 107 -23.58 -22.85 -11.44
N HIS A 108 -24.33 -22.25 -10.48
CA HIS A 108 -25.74 -21.94 -10.65
C HIS A 108 -26.03 -20.43 -10.70
N HIS A 109 -25.05 -19.61 -10.41
CA HIS A 109 -25.15 -18.15 -10.37
C HIS A 109 -24.19 -17.45 -11.33
N ILE A 110 -23.25 -18.17 -11.88
CA ILE A 110 -22.28 -17.72 -12.89
C ILE A 110 -22.20 -18.73 -14.01
N PRO A 111 -21.91 -18.31 -15.25
CA PRO A 111 -21.94 -19.20 -16.42
C PRO A 111 -20.67 -20.02 -16.58
N ILE A 112 -20.33 -20.80 -15.55
CA ILE A 112 -19.05 -21.55 -15.48
C ILE A 112 -19.31 -23.03 -15.16
N ILE A 113 -18.50 -23.91 -15.78
CA ILE A 113 -18.28 -25.30 -15.35
C ILE A 113 -16.79 -25.46 -15.03
N SER A 114 -16.45 -25.98 -13.83
CA SER A 114 -15.07 -26.34 -13.49
C SER A 114 -14.83 -27.82 -13.72
N GLY A 115 -13.57 -28.17 -14.06
CA GLY A 115 -13.19 -29.56 -14.24
C GLY A 115 -11.81 -29.73 -14.84
N GLU A 116 -11.44 -30.96 -15.15
CA GLU A 116 -10.14 -31.31 -15.71
C GLU A 116 -10.25 -31.67 -17.20
N VAL A 117 -9.22 -31.31 -17.96
CA VAL A 117 -9.07 -31.65 -19.37
C VAL A 117 -7.60 -31.92 -19.66
N LYS A 118 -7.32 -32.74 -20.67
CA LYS A 118 -5.95 -32.89 -21.19
C LYS A 118 -5.50 -31.58 -21.83
N THR A 119 -4.27 -31.17 -21.55
CA THR A 119 -3.70 -29.92 -22.08
C THR A 119 -3.72 -29.85 -23.60
N GLU A 120 -3.54 -31.00 -24.29
CA GLU A 120 -3.63 -31.13 -25.75
C GLU A 120 -5.03 -30.93 -26.34
N LEU A 121 -6.07 -30.85 -25.52
CA LEU A 121 -7.48 -30.71 -25.93
C LEU A 121 -8.07 -29.33 -25.58
N LEU A 122 -7.29 -28.39 -25.06
CA LEU A 122 -7.80 -27.07 -24.67
C LEU A 122 -8.34 -26.28 -25.88
N ASP A 123 -7.64 -26.29 -27.00
CA ASP A 123 -8.12 -25.67 -28.24
C ASP A 123 -9.45 -26.27 -28.69
N LYS A 124 -9.59 -27.60 -28.57
CA LYS A 124 -10.81 -28.30 -28.92
C LYS A 124 -11.94 -28.00 -27.93
N LEU A 125 -11.62 -27.77 -26.65
CA LEU A 125 -12.57 -27.33 -25.63
C LEU A 125 -13.18 -25.96 -25.99
N LEU A 126 -12.37 -25.05 -26.55
CA LEU A 126 -12.83 -23.75 -27.05
C LEU A 126 -13.72 -23.83 -28.31
N GLU A 127 -13.72 -24.97 -29.02
CA GLU A 127 -14.60 -25.18 -30.18
C GLU A 127 -15.99 -25.72 -29.81
N VAL A 128 -16.19 -26.14 -28.54
CA VAL A 128 -17.48 -26.63 -28.06
C VAL A 128 -18.51 -25.49 -28.04
N GLU A 129 -19.74 -25.78 -28.50
CA GLU A 129 -20.80 -24.81 -28.58
C GLU A 129 -21.10 -24.16 -27.22
N GLY A 130 -21.12 -22.83 -27.17
CA GLY A 130 -21.38 -22.03 -25.98
C GLY A 130 -20.14 -21.69 -25.15
N VAL A 131 -19.00 -22.34 -25.38
CA VAL A 131 -17.75 -22.04 -24.68
C VAL A 131 -17.11 -20.75 -25.23
N VAL A 132 -16.86 -19.80 -24.36
CA VAL A 132 -16.32 -18.48 -24.74
C VAL A 132 -14.93 -18.22 -24.24
N PHE A 133 -14.54 -18.79 -23.08
CA PHE A 133 -13.25 -18.51 -22.48
C PHE A 133 -12.79 -19.63 -21.54
N LEU A 134 -11.48 -19.78 -21.34
CA LEU A 134 -10.89 -20.70 -20.37
C LEU A 134 -10.00 -19.97 -19.38
N THR A 135 -10.14 -20.31 -18.12
CA THR A 135 -9.31 -19.78 -17.03
C THR A 135 -8.69 -20.94 -16.24
N LEU A 136 -7.43 -20.76 -15.78
CA LEU A 136 -6.80 -21.72 -14.88
C LEU A 136 -7.64 -21.84 -13.59
N ASN A 137 -8.07 -23.04 -13.24
CA ASN A 137 -8.60 -23.32 -11.91
C ASN A 137 -7.40 -23.58 -10.97
N GLY A 138 -6.73 -22.48 -10.60
CA GLY A 138 -5.57 -22.52 -9.72
C GLY A 138 -5.93 -22.88 -8.29
N GLU A 139 -4.98 -23.40 -7.56
CA GLU A 139 -5.11 -23.61 -6.12
C GLU A 139 -5.05 -22.25 -5.42
N LEU A 140 -6.01 -21.99 -4.55
CA LEU A 140 -5.90 -20.91 -3.57
C LEU A 140 -4.96 -21.40 -2.48
N GLN A 141 -3.72 -20.93 -2.48
CA GLN A 141 -2.76 -21.22 -1.43
C GLN A 141 -2.85 -20.16 -0.34
N ILE A 142 -2.58 -20.57 0.88
CA ILE A 142 -2.58 -19.76 2.09
C ILE A 142 -1.39 -18.79 2.02
N ALA A 143 -1.63 -17.48 2.15
CA ALA A 143 -0.85 -16.44 1.49
C ALA A 143 0.31 -15.81 2.27
N LEU A 144 0.59 -16.09 3.58
CA LEU A 144 1.74 -15.47 4.26
C LEU A 144 3.06 -16.00 3.70
N ASP A 145 3.10 -17.27 3.37
CA ASP A 145 4.26 -17.93 2.75
C ASP A 145 4.63 -17.29 1.39
N ASN A 146 3.63 -16.94 0.60
CA ASN A 146 3.84 -16.23 -0.67
C ASN A 146 4.25 -14.78 -0.48
N ALA A 147 3.66 -14.06 0.48
CA ALA A 147 3.90 -12.63 0.70
C ALA A 147 5.38 -12.33 1.01
N ILE A 148 6.02 -13.18 1.81
CA ILE A 148 7.45 -13.06 2.15
C ILE A 148 8.32 -13.08 0.89
N GLY A 149 8.12 -14.08 0.01
CA GLY A 149 8.88 -14.19 -1.24
C GLY A 149 8.52 -13.11 -2.26
N ILE A 150 7.24 -12.72 -2.37
CA ILE A 150 6.79 -11.68 -3.33
C ILE A 150 7.35 -10.30 -2.96
N HIS A 151 7.50 -10.01 -1.67
CA HIS A 151 8.13 -8.79 -1.16
C HIS A 151 9.67 -8.88 -1.06
N HIS A 152 10.28 -10.00 -1.41
CA HIS A 152 11.72 -10.28 -1.29
C HIS A 152 12.26 -10.15 0.15
N VAL A 153 11.43 -10.45 1.15
CA VAL A 153 11.83 -10.42 2.57
C VAL A 153 12.81 -11.54 2.90
N ASP A 154 12.65 -12.71 2.30
CA ASP A 154 13.54 -13.86 2.39
C ASP A 154 14.98 -13.49 2.00
N THR A 155 15.16 -12.69 0.97
CA THR A 155 16.47 -12.15 0.57
C THR A 155 17.11 -11.33 1.70
N VAL A 156 16.32 -10.55 2.45
CA VAL A 156 16.81 -9.74 3.58
C VAL A 156 17.25 -10.63 4.75
N TRP A 157 16.53 -11.73 5.00
CA TRP A 157 16.91 -12.72 6.00
C TRP A 157 18.22 -13.44 5.64
N ASP A 158 18.48 -13.69 4.35
CA ASP A 158 19.74 -14.29 3.88
C ASP A 158 20.96 -13.39 4.19
N PHE A 159 20.75 -12.08 4.30
CA PHE A 159 21.76 -11.13 4.78
C PHE A 159 21.88 -11.09 6.32
N GLY A 160 21.05 -11.82 7.05
CA GLY A 160 21.05 -11.91 8.52
C GLY A 160 20.20 -10.85 9.23
N TYR A 161 19.38 -10.08 8.50
CA TYR A 161 18.50 -9.08 9.10
C TYR A 161 17.11 -9.72 9.38
N THR A 162 16.76 -9.81 10.66
CA THR A 162 15.50 -10.41 11.14
C THR A 162 14.68 -9.45 12.02
N GLY A 163 15.15 -8.22 12.22
CA GLY A 163 14.54 -7.21 13.10
C GLY A 163 15.10 -7.25 14.52
N GLU A 164 16.17 -8.00 14.80
CA GLU A 164 16.78 -8.11 16.12
C GLU A 164 17.17 -6.74 16.70
N GLY A 165 16.85 -6.53 17.97
CA GLY A 165 17.09 -5.28 18.68
C GLY A 165 16.07 -4.17 18.43
N ILE A 166 15.07 -4.38 17.57
CA ILE A 166 14.00 -3.42 17.30
C ILE A 166 12.70 -3.90 17.94
N SER A 167 11.94 -2.99 18.56
CA SER A 167 10.57 -3.29 19.01
C SER A 167 9.54 -2.67 18.08
N ILE A 168 8.49 -3.46 17.77
CA ILE A 168 7.33 -3.03 16.98
C ILE A 168 6.13 -2.90 17.93
N ALA A 169 5.54 -1.71 18.02
CA ALA A 169 4.29 -1.52 18.76
C ALA A 169 3.09 -1.93 17.86
N ILE A 170 2.23 -2.79 18.40
CA ILE A 170 0.95 -3.17 17.79
C ILE A 170 -0.15 -2.44 18.56
N ILE A 171 -0.67 -1.36 17.95
CA ILE A 171 -1.73 -0.53 18.54
C ILE A 171 -3.07 -1.02 17.99
N ASP A 172 -3.72 -1.93 18.74
CA ASP A 172 -4.82 -2.73 18.23
C ASP A 172 -5.71 -3.31 19.35
N THR A 173 -6.21 -4.55 19.22
CA THR A 173 -7.07 -5.27 20.18
C THR A 173 -6.30 -5.95 21.32
N GLY A 174 -4.98 -5.99 21.23
CA GLY A 174 -4.10 -6.70 22.18
C GLY A 174 -3.16 -7.67 21.46
N ILE A 175 -2.42 -8.45 22.26
CA ILE A 175 -1.55 -9.54 21.77
C ILE A 175 -1.72 -10.76 22.69
N ASP A 176 -1.93 -11.95 22.14
CA ASP A 176 -1.92 -13.22 22.85
C ASP A 176 -0.47 -13.71 23.05
N PRO A 177 0.10 -13.58 24.26
CA PRO A 177 1.49 -13.96 24.52
C PRO A 177 1.67 -15.47 24.73
N LEU A 178 0.58 -16.25 24.70
CA LEU A 178 0.61 -17.69 24.93
C LEU A 178 0.62 -18.49 23.63
N HIS A 179 0.39 -17.82 22.50
CA HIS A 179 0.47 -18.48 21.19
C HIS A 179 1.92 -18.80 20.85
N VAL A 180 2.21 -20.03 20.41
CA VAL A 180 3.58 -20.51 20.12
C VAL A 180 4.37 -19.66 19.13
N GLY A 181 3.71 -18.92 18.24
CA GLY A 181 4.35 -17.98 17.32
C GLY A 181 4.64 -16.60 17.91
N LEU A 182 4.26 -16.32 19.17
CA LEU A 182 4.38 -15.01 19.82
C LEU A 182 4.91 -15.09 21.26
N ASN A 183 5.13 -16.29 21.82
CA ASN A 183 5.49 -16.48 23.22
C ASN A 183 6.96 -16.15 23.53
N ASP A 184 7.86 -16.59 22.66
CA ASP A 184 9.31 -16.41 22.79
C ASP A 184 9.97 -16.35 21.40
N PHE A 185 11.30 -16.32 21.35
CA PHE A 185 12.05 -16.23 20.09
C PHE A 185 12.52 -17.59 19.54
N ASP A 186 12.69 -18.61 20.38
CA ASP A 186 13.36 -19.86 20.01
C ASP A 186 12.58 -21.15 20.34
N ASP A 187 11.37 -21.04 20.89
CA ASP A 187 10.54 -22.15 21.35
C ASP A 187 11.21 -23.05 22.42
N ASP A 188 12.26 -22.57 23.11
CA ASP A 188 12.91 -23.28 24.21
C ASP A 188 12.37 -22.79 25.57
N PRO A 189 11.51 -23.55 26.25
CA PRO A 189 10.92 -23.11 27.52
C PRO A 189 11.95 -22.96 28.66
N SER A 190 13.24 -23.30 28.42
CA SER A 190 14.32 -23.13 29.37
C SER A 190 14.98 -21.74 29.28
N THR A 191 14.76 -21.01 28.19
CA THR A 191 15.19 -19.61 28.04
C THR A 191 14.12 -18.67 28.54
N ALA A 192 14.50 -17.44 28.89
CA ALA A 192 13.59 -16.39 29.36
C ALA A 192 13.67 -15.20 28.41
N ASP A 193 13.16 -15.40 27.21
CA ASP A 193 13.21 -14.45 26.10
C ASP A 193 11.83 -14.16 25.52
N PRO A 194 10.89 -13.57 26.32
CA PRO A 194 9.55 -13.29 25.87
C PRO A 194 9.58 -12.33 24.68
N LYS A 195 8.80 -12.68 23.65
CA LYS A 195 8.67 -11.86 22.44
C LYS A 195 7.86 -10.60 22.69
N VAL A 196 6.83 -10.66 23.53
CA VAL A 196 6.03 -9.49 23.97
C VAL A 196 6.70 -8.90 25.21
N VAL A 197 7.45 -7.80 25.01
CA VAL A 197 8.29 -7.19 26.06
C VAL A 197 7.58 -6.14 26.91
N ALA A 198 6.42 -5.65 26.45
CA ALA A 198 5.57 -4.71 27.19
C ALA A 198 4.13 -4.80 26.70
N PHE A 199 3.19 -4.43 27.56
CA PHE A 199 1.78 -4.35 27.23
C PHE A 199 1.10 -3.21 27.99
N TYR A 200 0.28 -2.43 27.28
CA TYR A 200 -0.53 -1.36 27.81
C TYR A 200 -1.98 -1.51 27.38
N ASP A 201 -2.90 -1.41 28.36
CA ASP A 201 -4.33 -1.39 28.10
C ASP A 201 -4.90 0.03 28.31
N ALA A 202 -5.22 0.70 27.20
CA ALA A 202 -5.79 2.04 27.22
C ALA A 202 -7.27 2.07 27.63
N LEU A 203 -7.97 0.93 27.59
CA LEU A 203 -9.38 0.79 27.90
C LEU A 203 -9.61 0.67 29.42
N ASP A 204 -8.72 -0.04 30.10
CA ASP A 204 -8.77 -0.22 31.55
C ASP A 204 -8.10 0.97 32.23
N GLY A 205 -8.91 1.94 32.66
CA GLY A 205 -8.44 3.04 33.51
C GLY A 205 -7.99 2.63 34.91
N SER A 206 -7.92 1.32 35.22
CA SER A 206 -7.64 0.77 36.54
C SER A 206 -6.14 0.49 36.78
N GLY A 207 -5.29 0.49 35.76
CA GLY A 207 -3.83 0.28 35.87
C GLY A 207 -3.08 1.54 36.28
N ASP A 208 -3.63 2.36 37.15
CA ASP A 208 -3.11 3.69 37.42
C ASP A 208 -2.17 3.72 38.63
N ASP A 209 -1.12 2.90 38.58
CA ASP A 209 0.11 3.16 39.35
C ASP A 209 1.03 4.16 38.60
N GLY A 210 0.54 4.75 37.50
CA GLY A 210 1.27 5.64 36.62
C GLY A 210 2.12 4.91 35.55
N SER A 211 2.21 3.57 35.56
CA SER A 211 2.89 2.80 34.51
C SER A 211 1.93 2.43 33.38
N GLY A 212 0.66 2.16 33.71
CA GLY A 212 -0.35 1.68 32.77
C GLY A 212 -0.07 0.31 32.17
N GLU A 213 1.02 -0.35 32.62
CA GLU A 213 1.41 -1.67 32.14
C GLU A 213 0.58 -2.77 32.80
N THR A 214 0.19 -3.77 32.01
CA THR A 214 -0.56 -4.95 32.49
C THR A 214 -0.08 -6.21 31.79
N GLU A 215 -0.55 -7.38 32.25
CA GLU A 215 -0.24 -8.65 31.56
C GLU A 215 -0.86 -8.66 30.16
N PRO A 216 -0.12 -9.07 29.15
CA PRO A 216 -0.61 -9.13 27.77
C PRO A 216 -1.80 -10.08 27.60
N TYR A 217 -2.77 -9.65 26.80
CA TYR A 217 -3.89 -10.48 26.35
C TYR A 217 -4.51 -9.92 25.06
N ASP A 218 -5.29 -10.75 24.37
CA ASP A 218 -6.12 -10.35 23.25
C ASP A 218 -7.47 -11.09 23.32
N ASP A 219 -8.54 -10.36 23.55
CA ASP A 219 -9.90 -10.88 23.70
C ASP A 219 -10.73 -10.81 22.41
N GLN A 220 -10.08 -10.38 21.29
CA GLN A 220 -10.70 -10.25 19.98
C GLN A 220 -9.92 -11.01 18.89
N GLY A 221 -8.60 -10.88 18.83
CA GLY A 221 -7.70 -11.64 17.97
C GLY A 221 -7.09 -10.88 16.80
N HIS A 222 -7.58 -9.72 16.44
CA HIS A 222 -7.06 -8.93 15.31
C HIS A 222 -5.62 -8.45 15.57
N GLY A 223 -5.34 -7.94 16.77
CA GLY A 223 -4.01 -7.47 17.14
C GLY A 223 -2.96 -8.59 17.16
N SER A 224 -3.33 -9.79 17.68
CA SER A 224 -2.45 -10.97 17.62
C SER A 224 -2.14 -11.39 16.19
N HIS A 225 -3.13 -11.31 15.29
CA HIS A 225 -2.92 -11.59 13.87
C HIS A 225 -1.94 -10.58 13.25
N CYS A 226 -2.11 -9.28 13.52
CA CYS A 226 -1.20 -8.23 13.09
C CYS A 226 0.22 -8.41 13.67
N ALA A 227 0.33 -8.81 14.95
CA ALA A 227 1.59 -9.11 15.61
C ALA A 227 2.33 -10.27 14.91
N GLY A 228 1.61 -11.33 14.57
CA GLY A 228 2.14 -12.47 13.84
C GLY A 228 2.68 -12.10 12.46
N ILE A 229 1.97 -11.24 11.70
CA ILE A 229 2.45 -10.72 10.40
C ILE A 229 3.72 -9.91 10.56
N SER A 230 3.77 -9.00 11.55
CA SER A 230 4.94 -8.14 11.76
C SER A 230 6.18 -8.94 12.18
N ALA A 231 6.01 -9.82 13.17
CA ALA A 231 7.14 -10.36 13.90
C ALA A 231 6.97 -11.78 14.43
N GLY A 232 5.92 -12.54 14.02
CA GLY A 232 5.73 -13.91 14.46
C GLY A 232 6.93 -14.81 14.11
N THR A 233 7.29 -15.77 14.99
CA THR A 233 8.34 -16.76 14.71
C THR A 233 7.91 -17.78 13.66
N GLY A 234 6.60 -17.94 13.45
CA GLY A 234 6.01 -18.92 12.55
C GLY A 234 5.98 -20.32 13.14
N SER A 235 6.30 -20.46 14.43
CA SER A 235 6.24 -21.73 15.13
C SER A 235 4.83 -22.32 15.11
N VAL A 236 4.75 -23.61 14.88
CA VAL A 236 3.49 -24.40 14.90
C VAL A 236 3.44 -25.35 16.10
N GLY A 237 4.43 -25.26 17.00
CA GLY A 237 4.54 -26.14 18.15
C GLY A 237 4.77 -27.61 17.75
N GLU A 238 4.47 -28.54 18.69
CA GLU A 238 4.55 -29.98 18.42
C GLU A 238 3.32 -30.45 17.60
N GLY A 239 3.55 -31.04 16.42
CA GLY A 239 2.46 -31.53 15.58
C GLY A 239 2.94 -32.09 14.22
N PRO A 240 2.02 -32.45 13.32
CA PRO A 240 2.36 -33.01 12.00
C PRO A 240 3.18 -32.07 11.10
N LEU A 241 3.19 -30.77 11.40
CA LEU A 241 3.98 -29.75 10.71
C LEU A 241 5.27 -29.39 11.46
N SER A 242 5.60 -30.06 12.56
CA SER A 242 6.82 -29.85 13.37
C SER A 242 8.07 -30.44 12.70
N ASP A 243 8.22 -30.27 11.39
CA ASP A 243 9.40 -30.66 10.62
C ASP A 243 10.53 -29.62 10.64
N GLY A 244 10.37 -28.56 11.46
CA GLY A 244 11.27 -27.41 11.54
C GLY A 244 10.97 -26.35 10.49
N SER A 245 9.93 -26.52 9.67
CA SER A 245 9.44 -25.45 8.80
C SER A 245 8.69 -24.40 9.63
N THR A 246 8.81 -23.15 9.24
CA THR A 246 8.10 -22.01 9.83
C THR A 246 7.27 -21.29 8.76
N PRO A 247 6.22 -21.96 8.21
CA PRO A 247 5.50 -21.49 7.02
C PRO A 247 4.75 -20.16 7.27
N TYR A 248 4.52 -19.81 8.54
CA TYR A 248 3.77 -18.61 8.93
C TYR A 248 4.67 -17.57 9.60
N ARG A 249 5.95 -17.58 9.26
CA ARG A 249 6.94 -16.65 9.80
C ARG A 249 6.61 -15.23 9.40
N GLY A 250 6.57 -14.33 10.38
CA GLY A 250 6.37 -12.89 10.15
C GLY A 250 7.56 -12.23 9.48
N VAL A 251 7.39 -10.98 9.06
CA VAL A 251 8.39 -10.24 8.28
C VAL A 251 9.68 -10.01 9.07
N ALA A 252 9.60 -9.64 10.35
CA ALA A 252 10.74 -9.36 11.21
C ALA A 252 10.74 -10.28 12.45
N PRO A 253 10.99 -11.60 12.27
CA PRO A 253 10.79 -12.58 13.32
C PRO A 253 11.74 -12.42 14.51
N GLY A 254 12.84 -11.69 14.37
CA GLY A 254 13.76 -11.32 15.44
C GLY A 254 13.37 -10.05 16.20
N ALA A 255 12.35 -9.32 15.76
CA ALA A 255 11.89 -8.12 16.45
C ALA A 255 11.08 -8.44 17.71
N SER A 256 11.20 -7.61 18.74
CA SER A 256 10.34 -7.64 19.92
C SER A 256 8.97 -7.00 19.62
N LEU A 257 7.95 -7.39 20.36
CA LEU A 257 6.60 -6.85 20.27
C LEU A 257 6.23 -6.05 21.52
N VAL A 258 5.51 -4.96 21.31
CA VAL A 258 4.88 -4.16 22.37
C VAL A 258 3.40 -4.09 22.05
N GLY A 259 2.56 -4.66 22.91
CA GLY A 259 1.11 -4.62 22.75
C GLY A 259 0.54 -3.33 23.31
N VAL A 260 -0.28 -2.62 22.55
CA VAL A 260 -1.01 -1.43 22.98
C VAL A 260 -2.47 -1.62 22.63
N LYS A 261 -3.24 -2.08 23.62
CA LYS A 261 -4.67 -2.36 23.44
C LYS A 261 -5.47 -1.07 23.53
N VAL A 262 -6.05 -0.69 22.41
CA VAL A 262 -6.91 0.50 22.24
C VAL A 262 -8.31 0.16 21.71
N LEU A 263 -8.51 -1.11 21.35
CA LEU A 263 -9.77 -1.64 20.84
C LEU A 263 -10.27 -2.75 21.77
N ASP A 264 -11.57 -2.77 22.04
CA ASP A 264 -12.24 -3.75 22.90
C ASP A 264 -12.44 -5.12 22.22
N SER A 265 -13.09 -6.04 22.92
CA SER A 265 -13.44 -7.38 22.42
C SER A 265 -14.39 -7.37 21.21
N GLY A 266 -15.01 -6.25 20.91
CA GLY A 266 -15.81 -6.00 19.70
C GLY A 266 -15.00 -5.42 18.54
N GLY A 267 -13.71 -5.13 18.74
CA GLY A 267 -12.85 -4.47 17.74
C GLY A 267 -13.13 -2.96 17.63
N SER A 268 -13.67 -2.34 18.67
CA SER A 268 -14.02 -0.93 18.68
C SER A 268 -13.30 -0.19 19.80
N GLY A 269 -12.94 1.08 19.57
CA GLY A 269 -12.34 1.96 20.56
C GLY A 269 -12.72 3.42 20.31
N SER A 270 -12.72 4.21 21.35
CA SER A 270 -12.94 5.65 21.23
C SER A 270 -11.65 6.37 20.78
N PHE A 271 -11.80 7.56 20.21
CA PHE A 271 -10.64 8.40 19.90
C PHE A 271 -9.74 8.66 21.10
N ALA A 272 -10.34 8.82 22.29
CA ALA A 272 -9.58 9.05 23.52
C ALA A 272 -8.72 7.84 23.90
N GLU A 273 -9.23 6.62 23.74
CA GLU A 273 -8.50 5.38 24.00
C GLU A 273 -7.35 5.19 23.00
N VAL A 274 -7.62 5.43 21.71
CA VAL A 274 -6.57 5.38 20.68
C VAL A 274 -5.48 6.42 20.97
N MET A 275 -5.84 7.67 21.26
CA MET A 275 -4.87 8.73 21.59
C MET A 275 -4.08 8.41 22.88
N LYS A 276 -4.70 7.82 23.92
CA LYS A 276 -3.96 7.35 25.11
C LYS A 276 -2.90 6.31 24.78
N GLY A 277 -3.26 5.34 23.92
CA GLY A 277 -2.29 4.33 23.45
C GLY A 277 -1.13 4.95 22.66
N MET A 278 -1.41 5.95 21.83
CA MET A 278 -0.38 6.68 21.08
C MET A 278 0.55 7.47 22.01
N GLU A 279 0.01 8.21 22.98
CA GLU A 279 0.81 8.93 23.99
C GLU A 279 1.67 7.97 24.81
N TRP A 280 1.10 6.86 25.30
CA TRP A 280 1.88 5.87 26.02
C TRP A 280 3.03 5.31 25.18
N THR A 281 2.81 5.08 23.89
CA THR A 281 3.82 4.59 22.96
C THR A 281 4.97 5.59 22.80
N ILE A 282 4.66 6.90 22.71
CA ILE A 282 5.67 7.97 22.68
C ILE A 282 6.48 7.98 23.96
N ASP A 283 5.82 7.99 25.11
CA ASP A 283 6.45 8.09 26.43
C ASP A 283 7.38 6.91 26.74
N ASN A 284 7.07 5.73 26.18
CA ASN A 284 7.81 4.50 26.39
C ASN A 284 8.73 4.10 25.22
N GLN A 285 8.84 4.94 24.19
CA GLN A 285 9.62 4.69 22.99
C GLN A 285 11.08 4.32 23.30
N ILE A 286 11.76 5.09 24.16
CA ILE A 286 13.16 4.84 24.53
C ILE A 286 13.27 3.60 25.45
N LYS A 287 12.33 3.43 26.38
CA LYS A 287 12.36 2.34 27.37
C LYS A 287 12.36 0.97 26.71
N TYR A 288 11.54 0.79 25.68
CA TYR A 288 11.37 -0.48 24.99
C TYR A 288 11.98 -0.51 23.59
N ASN A 289 12.74 0.53 23.21
CA ASN A 289 13.31 0.71 21.87
C ASN A 289 12.27 0.55 20.76
N ILE A 290 11.09 1.19 20.92
CA ILE A 290 10.01 1.17 19.93
C ILE A 290 10.44 2.05 18.75
N ARG A 291 10.75 1.43 17.62
CA ARG A 291 11.23 2.12 16.41
C ARG A 291 10.23 2.03 15.26
N ALA A 292 9.32 1.07 15.31
CA ALA A 292 8.23 0.92 14.36
C ALA A 292 6.91 0.72 15.11
N ALA A 293 5.78 1.12 14.51
CA ALA A 293 4.46 0.88 15.06
C ALA A 293 3.47 0.58 13.93
N SER A 294 2.55 -0.36 14.19
CA SER A 294 1.44 -0.73 13.32
C SER A 294 0.12 -0.31 13.95
N MET A 295 -0.67 0.49 13.21
CA MET A 295 -2.03 0.86 13.55
C MET A 295 -2.97 0.35 12.45
N SER A 296 -3.44 -0.89 12.63
CA SER A 296 -4.35 -1.55 11.68
C SER A 296 -5.81 -1.16 11.96
N LEU A 297 -6.04 0.12 12.22
CA LEU A 297 -7.33 0.70 12.58
C LEU A 297 -7.54 2.02 11.85
N GLY A 298 -8.79 2.47 11.79
CA GLY A 298 -9.15 3.75 11.22
C GLY A 298 -10.66 3.96 11.28
N GLY A 299 -11.06 5.20 11.50
CA GLY A 299 -12.46 5.59 11.44
C GLY A 299 -12.90 5.77 10.00
N VAL A 300 -13.93 5.03 9.57
CA VAL A 300 -14.62 5.34 8.33
C VAL A 300 -15.51 6.56 8.58
N TRP A 301 -15.62 7.45 7.60
CA TRP A 301 -16.47 8.63 7.56
C TRP A 301 -18.00 8.34 7.75
N LEU A 302 -18.37 7.47 8.70
CA LEU A 302 -19.77 7.19 9.03
C LEU A 302 -20.36 8.15 10.07
N VAL A 303 -19.51 8.91 10.73
CA VAL A 303 -19.90 10.02 11.60
C VAL A 303 -19.05 11.21 11.17
N GLU A 304 -19.69 12.34 10.91
CA GLU A 304 -19.00 13.61 10.67
C GLU A 304 -18.07 13.89 11.87
N LEU A 305 -16.80 13.45 11.78
CA LEU A 305 -15.77 13.95 12.68
C LEU A 305 -15.72 15.45 12.46
N THR A 306 -15.72 16.22 13.52
CA THR A 306 -15.42 17.63 13.37
C THR A 306 -13.96 17.71 12.88
N GLN A 307 -13.66 18.62 11.99
CA GLN A 307 -12.30 18.92 11.54
C GLN A 307 -11.32 19.01 12.73
N GLU A 308 -11.79 19.53 13.86
CA GLU A 308 -11.01 19.65 15.09
C GLU A 308 -10.66 18.29 15.75
N GLN A 309 -11.50 17.26 15.61
CA GLN A 309 -11.21 15.90 16.13
C GLN A 309 -10.23 15.16 15.23
N GLU A 310 -10.36 15.35 13.93
CA GLU A 310 -9.45 14.81 12.93
C GLU A 310 -8.05 15.40 13.09
N GLU A 311 -7.95 16.72 13.23
CA GLU A 311 -6.69 17.44 13.45
C GLU A 311 -5.92 16.94 14.68
N ARG A 312 -6.59 16.58 15.78
CA ARG A 312 -5.94 16.14 17.02
C ARG A 312 -5.26 14.78 16.89
N ILE A 313 -5.95 13.79 16.36
CA ILE A 313 -5.40 12.43 16.24
C ILE A 313 -4.34 12.36 15.12
N THR A 314 -4.53 13.08 14.03
CA THR A 314 -3.51 13.20 12.95
C THR A 314 -2.29 13.97 13.44
N HIS A 315 -2.48 15.00 14.27
CA HIS A 315 -1.37 15.70 14.91
C HIS A 315 -0.56 14.74 15.81
N LEU A 316 -1.24 13.97 16.66
CA LEU A 316 -0.56 13.01 17.55
C LEU A 316 0.14 11.89 16.76
N ALA A 317 -0.40 11.47 15.63
CA ALA A 317 0.27 10.52 14.73
C ALA A 317 1.58 11.11 14.17
N ASN A 318 1.59 12.39 13.80
CA ASN A 318 2.82 13.08 13.38
C ASN A 318 3.81 13.26 14.55
N GLU A 319 3.33 13.47 15.79
CA GLU A 319 4.18 13.53 16.98
C GLU A 319 4.84 12.17 17.28
N MET A 320 4.18 11.03 17.05
CA MET A 320 4.83 9.71 17.12
C MET A 320 6.00 9.59 16.14
N VAL A 321 5.81 10.07 14.91
CA VAL A 321 6.89 10.11 13.90
C VAL A 321 8.02 11.03 14.35
N ALA A 322 7.71 12.20 14.88
CA ALA A 322 8.70 13.15 15.41
C ALA A 322 9.46 12.59 16.62
N ALA A 323 8.82 11.72 17.41
CA ALA A 323 9.46 11.01 18.53
C ALA A 323 10.42 9.89 18.09
N GLY A 324 10.52 9.57 16.80
CA GLY A 324 11.44 8.57 16.26
C GLY A 324 10.80 7.20 15.96
N ILE A 325 9.46 7.14 15.88
CA ILE A 325 8.71 5.92 15.59
C ILE A 325 8.26 5.94 14.11
N SER A 326 8.69 4.97 13.32
CA SER A 326 8.14 4.74 11.98
C SER A 326 6.73 4.19 12.13
N LEU A 327 5.72 5.04 11.88
CA LEU A 327 4.32 4.71 12.12
C LEU A 327 3.61 4.32 10.82
N MET A 328 3.20 3.05 10.71
CA MET A 328 2.39 2.52 9.64
C MET A 328 0.91 2.50 10.02
N ILE A 329 0.06 3.01 9.12
CA ILE A 329 -1.39 3.08 9.35
C ILE A 329 -2.14 2.53 8.13
N ALA A 330 -3.18 1.75 8.39
CA ALA A 330 -4.02 1.19 7.35
C ALA A 330 -4.75 2.28 6.55
N ALA A 331 -4.77 2.17 5.21
CA ALA A 331 -5.51 3.10 4.35
C ALA A 331 -7.03 3.01 4.55
N GLY A 332 -7.53 1.86 5.01
CA GLY A 332 -8.95 1.54 5.16
C GLY A 332 -9.47 0.58 4.09
N ASN A 333 -10.69 0.07 4.29
CA ASN A 333 -11.27 -1.00 3.47
C ASN A 333 -12.58 -0.58 2.78
N SER A 334 -12.68 0.67 2.33
CA SER A 334 -13.89 1.22 1.70
C SER A 334 -13.87 1.18 0.16
N GLY A 335 -12.75 0.85 -0.47
CA GLY A 335 -12.61 0.60 -1.91
C GLY A 335 -12.71 1.81 -2.84
N GLY A 336 -13.15 2.97 -2.34
CA GLY A 336 -13.40 4.18 -3.13
C GLY A 336 -12.28 5.20 -3.08
N TYR A 337 -12.31 6.16 -4.01
CA TYR A 337 -11.47 7.36 -3.93
C TYR A 337 -11.96 8.31 -2.84
N GLY A 338 -11.01 9.02 -2.20
CA GLY A 338 -11.31 9.93 -1.10
C GLY A 338 -11.76 9.22 0.17
N THR A 339 -11.37 7.95 0.37
CA THR A 339 -11.81 7.12 1.51
C THR A 339 -10.68 6.74 2.46
N ILE A 340 -9.53 7.41 2.36
CA ILE A 340 -8.45 7.24 3.36
C ILE A 340 -8.98 7.67 4.72
N GLY A 341 -8.95 6.76 5.68
CA GLY A 341 -9.46 6.99 7.02
C GLY A 341 -8.48 7.77 7.90
N THR A 342 -9.00 8.37 8.96
CA THR A 342 -8.20 8.94 10.05
C THR A 342 -7.80 7.83 11.03
N PRO A 343 -6.53 7.77 11.53
CA PRO A 343 -5.43 8.73 11.35
C PRO A 343 -4.53 8.47 10.13
N GLY A 344 -4.87 7.56 9.22
CA GLY A 344 -4.11 7.27 8.00
C GLY A 344 -3.90 8.50 7.09
N ALA A 345 -4.76 9.52 7.20
CA ALA A 345 -4.62 10.79 6.49
C ALA A 345 -3.48 11.67 7.04
N ALA A 346 -2.85 11.34 8.17
CA ALA A 346 -1.77 12.14 8.73
C ALA A 346 -0.58 12.25 7.77
N LYS A 347 0.06 13.43 7.76
CA LYS A 347 1.07 13.81 6.75
C LYS A 347 2.33 12.94 6.82
N ASP A 348 2.86 12.72 8.03
CA ASP A 348 4.21 12.18 8.20
C ASP A 348 4.23 10.65 8.35
N VAL A 349 3.08 10.02 8.53
CA VAL A 349 2.92 8.57 8.66
C VAL A 349 3.05 7.84 7.32
N ILE A 350 3.29 6.54 7.37
CA ILE A 350 3.28 5.65 6.20
C ILE A 350 1.90 4.99 6.12
N THR A 351 1.05 5.50 5.23
CA THR A 351 -0.27 4.92 4.98
C THR A 351 -0.15 3.78 3.98
N VAL A 352 -0.70 2.62 4.33
CA VAL A 352 -0.48 1.38 3.59
C VAL A 352 -1.76 0.91 2.91
N GLY A 353 -1.72 0.80 1.57
CA GLY A 353 -2.75 0.17 0.75
C GLY A 353 -2.59 -1.35 0.70
N SER A 354 -3.65 -2.05 0.32
CA SER A 354 -3.68 -3.52 0.23
C SER A 354 -3.68 -4.01 -1.21
N THR A 355 -2.85 -5.03 -1.49
CA THR A 355 -2.83 -5.75 -2.77
C THR A 355 -3.13 -7.24 -2.57
N GLU A 356 -3.46 -7.89 -3.69
CA GLU A 356 -3.45 -9.33 -3.84
C GLU A 356 -2.01 -9.85 -4.05
N ASP A 357 -1.80 -11.17 -4.04
CA ASP A 357 -0.50 -11.82 -4.39
C ASP A 357 -0.02 -11.47 -5.80
N SER A 358 -0.94 -11.19 -6.71
CA SER A 358 -0.65 -10.70 -8.07
C SER A 358 -0.06 -9.30 -8.11
N LYS A 359 0.05 -8.64 -6.95
CA LYS A 359 0.40 -7.22 -6.75
C LYS A 359 -0.66 -6.26 -7.32
N GLU A 360 -1.83 -6.75 -7.75
CA GLU A 360 -2.96 -5.90 -8.11
C GLU A 360 -3.62 -5.33 -6.86
N LEU A 361 -4.13 -4.10 -6.96
CA LEU A 361 -4.78 -3.44 -5.83
C LEU A 361 -6.03 -4.21 -5.41
N ALA A 362 -6.14 -4.56 -4.14
CA ALA A 362 -7.33 -5.19 -3.61
C ALA A 362 -8.56 -4.26 -3.76
N VAL A 363 -9.67 -4.80 -4.23
CA VAL A 363 -10.89 -4.01 -4.55
C VAL A 363 -11.43 -3.23 -3.35
N TYR A 364 -11.16 -3.70 -2.15
CA TYR A 364 -11.57 -3.04 -0.90
C TYR A 364 -10.58 -1.98 -0.43
N SER A 365 -9.33 -1.93 -0.94
CA SER A 365 -8.34 -0.95 -0.47
C SER A 365 -8.84 0.47 -0.67
N SER A 366 -8.87 1.25 0.40
CA SER A 366 -9.19 2.68 0.34
C SER A 366 -8.14 3.43 -0.47
N LYS A 367 -8.59 4.48 -1.16
CA LYS A 367 -7.80 5.26 -2.10
C LYS A 367 -7.84 6.74 -1.74
N GLY A 368 -6.75 7.45 -2.04
CA GLY A 368 -6.70 8.91 -1.92
C GLY A 368 -7.63 9.63 -2.91
N PRO A 369 -7.52 10.96 -2.98
CA PRO A 369 -6.73 11.78 -2.08
C PRO A 369 -7.33 11.85 -0.67
N THR A 370 -6.56 12.37 0.31
CA THR A 370 -7.13 12.72 1.61
C THR A 370 -8.07 13.93 1.47
N HIS A 371 -8.81 14.25 2.52
CA HIS A 371 -9.66 15.45 2.57
C HIS A 371 -8.87 16.75 2.28
N GLU A 372 -7.60 16.79 2.65
CA GLU A 372 -6.70 17.91 2.38
C GLU A 372 -6.04 17.87 0.99
N GLY A 373 -6.39 16.89 0.15
CA GLY A 373 -5.86 16.74 -1.20
C GLY A 373 -4.48 16.05 -1.28
N GLN A 374 -4.00 15.44 -0.19
CA GLN A 374 -2.74 14.70 -0.20
C GLN A 374 -2.89 13.37 -0.91
N ILE A 375 -1.89 12.97 -1.70
CA ILE A 375 -1.83 11.63 -2.29
C ILE A 375 -1.54 10.61 -1.20
N LYS A 376 -2.45 9.67 -1.04
CA LYS A 376 -2.37 8.50 -0.16
C LYS A 376 -3.02 7.30 -0.87
N PRO A 377 -2.63 6.06 -0.55
CA PRO A 377 -1.63 5.64 0.43
C PRO A 377 -0.22 6.10 0.06
N ASN A 378 0.78 5.85 0.92
CA ASN A 378 2.19 6.07 0.59
C ASN A 378 2.74 4.93 -0.26
N VAL A 379 2.45 3.71 0.16
CA VAL A 379 2.89 2.45 -0.48
C VAL A 379 1.79 1.41 -0.37
N ALA A 380 1.93 0.32 -1.11
CA ALA A 380 1.05 -0.83 -1.04
C ALA A 380 1.81 -2.12 -0.74
N ALA A 381 1.17 -3.02 -0.01
CA ALA A 381 1.70 -4.34 0.32
C ALA A 381 0.59 -5.39 0.28
N ILE A 382 0.95 -6.68 0.26
CA ILE A 382 -0.02 -7.77 0.28
C ILE A 382 -0.83 -7.71 1.58
N GLY A 383 -2.15 -7.69 1.44
CA GLY A 383 -3.09 -7.71 2.55
C GLY A 383 -4.29 -8.62 2.32
N SER A 384 -4.35 -9.32 1.17
CA SER A 384 -5.41 -10.27 0.87
C SER A 384 -5.00 -11.69 1.23
N ALA A 385 -5.88 -12.41 1.92
CA ALA A 385 -5.73 -13.82 2.31
C ALA A 385 -4.43 -14.10 3.11
N VAL A 386 -3.98 -13.16 3.93
CA VAL A 386 -2.76 -13.30 4.72
C VAL A 386 -2.99 -14.23 5.91
N MET A 387 -2.18 -15.29 6.00
CA MET A 387 -2.23 -16.25 7.10
C MET A 387 -1.36 -15.76 8.26
N SER A 388 -1.91 -15.75 9.47
CA SER A 388 -1.18 -15.39 10.68
C SER A 388 -1.82 -15.99 11.94
N VAL A 389 -1.28 -15.67 13.09
CA VAL A 389 -1.70 -16.15 14.42
C VAL A 389 -3.20 -16.02 14.63
N GLU A 390 -3.83 -17.12 15.08
CA GLU A 390 -5.19 -17.15 15.60
C GLU A 390 -5.14 -17.10 17.14
N ALA A 391 -5.51 -15.96 17.70
CA ALA A 391 -5.45 -15.74 19.15
C ALA A 391 -6.25 -16.80 19.93
N ASN A 392 -5.78 -17.12 21.13
CA ASN A 392 -6.42 -18.07 22.07
C ASN A 392 -6.55 -19.50 21.53
N SER A 393 -5.91 -19.82 20.40
CA SER A 393 -5.85 -21.19 19.85
C SER A 393 -4.66 -22.00 20.37
N GLY A 394 -3.65 -21.33 20.90
CA GLY A 394 -2.37 -21.88 21.34
C GLY A 394 -1.36 -22.06 20.20
N ASN A 395 -1.77 -22.60 19.05
CA ASN A 395 -0.89 -22.83 17.89
C ASN A 395 -1.62 -22.76 16.53
N GLY A 396 -2.87 -22.26 16.51
CA GLY A 396 -3.66 -22.13 15.29
C GLY A 396 -3.28 -20.90 14.48
N TYR A 397 -3.53 -20.96 13.18
CA TYR A 397 -3.36 -19.85 12.26
C TYR A 397 -4.64 -19.64 11.46
N ALA A 398 -4.95 -18.37 11.19
CA ALA A 398 -6.15 -17.97 10.45
C ALA A 398 -5.79 -17.02 9.31
N SER A 399 -6.58 -17.00 8.24
CA SER A 399 -6.39 -16.13 7.08
C SER A 399 -7.36 -14.96 7.12
N TYR A 400 -6.83 -13.72 7.11
CA TYR A 400 -7.60 -12.50 7.03
C TYR A 400 -7.23 -11.66 5.81
N SER A 401 -8.13 -10.76 5.42
CA SER A 401 -7.92 -9.83 4.32
C SER A 401 -8.29 -8.40 4.73
N GLY A 402 -7.41 -7.45 4.42
CA GLY A 402 -7.61 -6.02 4.72
C GLY A 402 -6.31 -5.24 4.59
N THR A 403 -6.43 -3.92 4.50
CA THR A 403 -5.28 -3.02 4.69
C THR A 403 -4.66 -3.22 6.09
N SER A 404 -5.45 -3.76 7.03
CA SER A 404 -5.01 -4.19 8.35
C SER A 404 -3.93 -5.29 8.33
N MET A 405 -3.83 -6.10 7.28
CA MET A 405 -2.80 -7.14 7.12
C MET A 405 -1.58 -6.60 6.35
N ALA A 406 -1.79 -5.68 5.42
CA ALA A 406 -0.70 -5.00 4.71
C ALA A 406 0.11 -4.07 5.63
N THR A 407 -0.53 -3.42 6.59
CA THR A 407 0.10 -2.46 7.51
C THR A 407 1.17 -3.09 8.41
N PRO A 408 0.90 -4.18 9.16
CA PRO A 408 1.90 -4.85 9.97
C PRO A 408 3.02 -5.48 9.14
N MET A 409 2.76 -5.85 7.89
CA MET A 409 3.80 -6.31 6.97
C MET A 409 4.83 -5.22 6.72
N VAL A 410 4.39 -3.99 6.40
CA VAL A 410 5.29 -2.83 6.23
C VAL A 410 5.96 -2.43 7.55
N ALA A 411 5.30 -2.64 8.71
CA ALA A 411 5.92 -2.39 10.00
C ALA A 411 7.09 -3.34 10.29
N GLY A 412 6.95 -4.63 9.95
CA GLY A 412 8.04 -5.59 9.97
C GLY A 412 9.18 -5.20 9.03
N MET A 413 8.85 -4.77 7.80
CA MET A 413 9.83 -4.30 6.82
C MET A 413 10.63 -3.10 7.34
N ALA A 414 9.98 -2.14 7.98
CA ALA A 414 10.66 -1.02 8.63
C ALA A 414 11.62 -1.49 9.75
N ALA A 415 11.25 -2.49 10.53
CA ALA A 415 12.13 -3.05 11.56
C ALA A 415 13.39 -3.70 10.96
N LEU A 416 13.29 -4.38 9.81
CA LEU A 416 14.43 -4.92 9.09
C LEU A 416 15.40 -3.81 8.64
N LEU A 417 14.88 -2.72 8.06
CA LEU A 417 15.71 -1.58 7.64
C LEU A 417 16.39 -0.90 8.82
N LEU A 418 15.68 -0.76 9.96
CA LEU A 418 16.19 -0.15 11.19
C LEU A 418 17.24 -1.03 11.88
N GLN A 419 17.19 -2.35 11.74
CA GLN A 419 18.28 -3.24 12.16
C GLN A 419 19.50 -3.07 11.25
N ALA A 420 19.29 -2.99 9.93
CA ALA A 420 20.38 -2.83 8.96
C ALA A 420 21.10 -1.48 9.12
N ASN A 421 20.37 -0.42 9.42
CA ASN A 421 20.91 0.90 9.68
C ASN A 421 20.16 1.61 10.84
N PRO A 422 20.70 1.56 12.06
CA PRO A 422 20.06 2.16 13.24
C PRO A 422 19.97 3.70 13.22
N ASP A 423 20.69 4.37 12.34
CA ASP A 423 20.69 5.83 12.22
C ASP A 423 19.50 6.35 11.40
N LEU A 424 18.76 5.47 10.72
CA LEU A 424 17.56 5.84 9.99
C LEU A 424 16.52 6.49 10.90
N GLN A 425 16.02 7.64 10.48
CA GLN A 425 14.88 8.32 11.10
C GLN A 425 13.58 7.92 10.38
N PRO A 426 12.39 8.06 11.01
CA PRO A 426 11.13 7.60 10.42
C PRO A 426 10.85 8.13 9.01
N LEU A 427 11.11 9.42 8.76
CA LEU A 427 10.93 10.01 7.44
C LEU A 427 11.93 9.44 6.40
N MET A 428 13.10 8.95 6.84
CA MET A 428 14.05 8.27 5.97
C MET A 428 13.58 6.87 5.62
N VAL A 429 13.09 6.11 6.61
CA VAL A 429 12.44 4.80 6.37
C VAL A 429 11.31 4.96 5.36
N ARG A 430 10.44 5.96 5.55
CA ARG A 430 9.38 6.29 4.59
C ARG A 430 9.94 6.58 3.19
N SER A 431 10.92 7.46 3.10
CA SER A 431 11.52 7.86 1.82
C SER A 431 12.15 6.67 1.08
N ILE A 432 12.84 5.78 1.79
CA ILE A 432 13.41 4.55 1.22
C ILE A 432 12.32 3.63 0.70
N LEU A 433 11.29 3.35 1.50
CA LEU A 433 10.17 2.50 1.07
C LEU A 433 9.42 3.08 -0.13
N GLU A 434 9.24 4.41 -0.18
CA GLU A 434 8.60 5.11 -1.29
C GLU A 434 9.49 5.08 -2.55
N SER A 435 10.80 5.36 -2.41
CA SER A 435 11.73 5.48 -3.53
C SER A 435 12.05 4.15 -4.20
N THR A 436 12.04 3.06 -3.46
CA THR A 436 12.40 1.73 -3.93
C THR A 436 11.20 0.84 -4.28
N ALA A 437 9.97 1.33 -4.03
CA ALA A 437 8.75 0.60 -4.36
C ALA A 437 8.66 0.26 -5.85
N GLU A 438 8.17 -0.93 -6.19
CA GLU A 438 7.92 -1.34 -7.57
C GLU A 438 6.79 -0.53 -8.19
N TYR A 439 7.07 0.11 -9.31
CA TYR A 439 6.09 0.91 -10.02
C TYR A 439 5.09 0.06 -10.81
N ARG A 440 3.79 0.31 -10.61
CA ARG A 440 2.69 -0.42 -11.24
C ARG A 440 2.14 0.31 -12.48
N TRP A 441 3.02 0.65 -13.45
CA TRP A 441 2.75 1.55 -14.56
C TRP A 441 1.70 1.04 -15.56
N LEU A 442 1.52 -0.27 -15.71
CA LEU A 442 0.53 -0.84 -16.63
C LEU A 442 -0.91 -0.52 -16.19
N SER A 443 -1.16 -0.55 -14.88
CA SER A 443 -2.46 -0.23 -14.31
C SER A 443 -2.62 1.28 -14.04
N HIS A 444 -1.52 1.97 -13.69
CA HIS A 444 -1.52 3.35 -13.18
C HIS A 444 -0.31 4.13 -13.71
N PRO A 445 -0.45 4.90 -14.79
CA PRO A 445 0.68 5.54 -15.48
C PRO A 445 1.28 6.75 -14.76
N VAL A 446 0.79 7.12 -13.58
CA VAL A 446 1.28 8.25 -12.78
C VAL A 446 1.81 7.75 -11.43
N ARG A 447 2.93 8.33 -10.94
CA ARG A 447 3.54 8.01 -9.66
C ARG A 447 4.02 9.30 -8.96
N PRO A 448 3.69 9.56 -7.68
CA PRO A 448 2.74 8.76 -6.88
C PRO A 448 1.30 8.91 -7.38
N ASN A 449 0.42 7.97 -7.03
CA ASN A 449 -1.00 8.01 -7.36
C ASN A 449 -1.86 7.61 -6.15
N ASN A 450 -3.17 7.87 -6.25
CA ASN A 450 -4.10 7.63 -5.15
C ASN A 450 -4.49 6.16 -4.93
N ASP A 451 -4.03 5.25 -5.77
CA ASP A 451 -4.29 3.81 -5.67
C ASP A 451 -3.17 3.08 -4.92
N TYR A 452 -1.92 3.21 -5.38
CA TYR A 452 -0.74 2.53 -4.84
C TYR A 452 0.23 3.45 -4.11
N GLY A 453 0.00 4.76 -4.12
CA GLY A 453 1.02 5.72 -3.71
C GLY A 453 2.24 5.64 -4.64
N TRP A 454 3.41 5.40 -4.04
CA TRP A 454 4.66 5.23 -4.77
C TRP A 454 4.82 3.85 -5.40
N GLY A 455 4.05 2.85 -4.98
CA GLY A 455 4.05 1.51 -5.56
C GLY A 455 4.01 0.39 -4.55
N PHE A 456 4.35 -0.82 -5.02
CA PHE A 456 4.41 -2.04 -4.23
C PHE A 456 5.79 -2.18 -3.58
N VAL A 457 5.86 -2.41 -2.27
CA VAL A 457 7.14 -2.48 -1.54
C VAL A 457 7.95 -3.71 -1.93
N LEU A 458 9.24 -3.51 -2.26
CA LEU A 458 10.23 -4.57 -2.46
C LEU A 458 11.41 -4.38 -1.50
N MET A 459 11.73 -5.41 -0.72
CA MET A 459 12.68 -5.30 0.39
C MET A 459 14.14 -5.41 -0.01
N ASP A 460 14.48 -6.08 -1.08
CA ASP A 460 15.85 -6.15 -1.61
C ASP A 460 16.37 -4.76 -1.99
N ALA A 461 15.62 -4.01 -2.79
CA ALA A 461 15.98 -2.65 -3.17
C ALA A 461 15.97 -1.68 -1.98
N ALA A 462 15.01 -1.84 -1.06
CA ALA A 462 14.95 -1.00 0.14
C ALA A 462 16.13 -1.23 1.10
N LEU A 463 16.56 -2.48 1.25
CA LEU A 463 17.73 -2.83 2.06
C LEU A 463 19.01 -2.24 1.48
N ASP A 464 19.20 -2.38 0.16
CA ASP A 464 20.39 -1.84 -0.51
C ASP A 464 20.53 -0.32 -0.30
N GLU A 465 19.42 0.42 -0.35
CA GLU A 465 19.43 1.86 -0.11
C GLU A 465 19.63 2.19 1.38
N ALA A 466 19.01 1.44 2.28
CA ALA A 466 19.13 1.62 3.72
C ALA A 466 20.57 1.42 4.24
N ILE A 467 21.29 0.41 3.72
CA ILE A 467 22.69 0.13 4.11
C ILE A 467 23.61 1.24 3.64
N GLN A 468 23.35 1.86 2.48
CA GLN A 468 24.17 2.93 1.93
C GLN A 468 23.85 4.30 2.52
N TYR A 469 22.73 4.44 3.24
CA TYR A 469 22.31 5.72 3.81
C TYR A 469 23.31 6.23 4.86
N ASP A 470 23.75 7.50 4.68
CA ASP A 470 24.62 8.24 5.61
C ASP A 470 23.88 9.47 6.17
N ALA A 471 23.53 9.42 7.45
CA ALA A 471 22.82 10.48 8.14
C ALA A 471 23.58 11.82 8.20
N SER A 472 24.89 11.82 7.92
CA SER A 472 25.70 13.05 7.83
C SER A 472 25.49 13.82 6.54
N LEU A 473 24.84 13.19 5.52
CA LEU A 473 24.55 13.80 4.23
C LEU A 473 23.12 14.32 4.18
N SER A 474 22.92 15.50 3.63
CA SER A 474 21.59 16.00 3.33
C SER A 474 21.55 16.75 2.01
N ILE A 475 20.36 16.78 1.38
CA ILE A 475 20.05 17.57 0.20
C ILE A 475 18.67 18.17 0.32
N ASN A 476 18.55 19.48 0.06
CA ASN A 476 17.29 20.20 0.06
C ASN A 476 17.26 21.16 -1.13
N LEU A 477 16.08 21.44 -1.68
CA LEU A 477 15.95 22.44 -2.74
C LEU A 477 16.31 23.81 -2.18
N SER A 478 17.18 24.58 -2.90
CA SER A 478 17.59 25.91 -2.48
C SER A 478 16.41 26.90 -2.56
N ALA A 479 16.29 27.77 -1.57
CA ALA A 479 15.33 28.86 -1.59
C ALA A 479 15.65 29.91 -2.69
N ASP A 480 16.88 29.92 -3.18
CA ASP A 480 17.36 30.84 -4.23
C ASP A 480 17.12 30.24 -5.63
N THR A 481 16.65 29.01 -5.72
CA THR A 481 16.34 28.39 -7.00
C THR A 481 15.31 29.23 -7.78
N SER A 482 15.60 29.57 -9.02
CA SER A 482 14.83 30.51 -9.85
C SER A 482 13.59 29.86 -10.48
N VAL A 483 12.99 28.89 -9.80
CA VAL A 483 11.82 28.16 -10.26
C VAL A 483 10.53 28.72 -9.66
N ILE A 484 9.44 28.62 -10.40
CA ILE A 484 8.13 29.09 -9.97
C ILE A 484 7.33 27.90 -9.44
N TYR A 485 6.94 27.98 -8.17
CA TYR A 485 6.02 27.02 -7.57
C TYR A 485 4.57 27.35 -7.96
N TYR A 486 3.80 26.37 -8.39
CA TYR A 486 2.40 26.54 -8.74
C TYR A 486 1.59 25.26 -8.50
N GLU A 487 0.28 25.40 -8.33
CA GLU A 487 -0.64 24.29 -8.17
C GLU A 487 -1.31 23.99 -9.51
N VAL A 488 -1.36 22.70 -9.88
CA VAL A 488 -2.02 22.23 -11.11
C VAL A 488 -3.20 21.37 -10.73
N ASN A 489 -4.34 21.61 -11.36
CA ASN A 489 -5.43 20.65 -11.36
C ASN A 489 -5.15 19.62 -12.47
N GLU A 490 -4.64 18.46 -12.12
CA GLU A 490 -4.46 17.36 -13.06
C GLU A 490 -5.82 16.67 -13.31
N THR A 491 -6.42 16.96 -14.46
CA THR A 491 -7.66 16.31 -14.89
C THR A 491 -7.37 15.08 -15.73
N ASP A 492 -7.03 13.98 -15.07
CA ASP A 492 -7.23 12.66 -15.64
C ASP A 492 -8.12 11.87 -14.66
N GLY A 493 -9.42 12.20 -14.68
CA GLY A 493 -10.47 11.45 -13.98
C GLY A 493 -10.57 11.63 -12.46
N GLY A 494 -9.68 12.39 -11.81
CA GLY A 494 -9.72 12.74 -10.39
C GLY A 494 -9.50 14.23 -10.18
N ASN A 495 -10.05 14.80 -9.09
CA ASN A 495 -9.84 16.20 -8.69
C ASN A 495 -8.47 16.39 -8.01
N ASP A 496 -7.40 15.87 -8.58
CA ASP A 496 -6.08 15.94 -7.96
C ASP A 496 -5.43 17.30 -8.24
N THR A 497 -5.19 18.07 -7.18
CA THR A 497 -4.32 19.23 -7.21
C THR A 497 -2.89 18.79 -6.88
N ALA A 498 -2.01 18.78 -7.86
CA ALA A 498 -0.59 18.55 -7.64
C ALA A 498 0.18 19.87 -7.65
N SER A 499 0.98 20.08 -6.62
CA SER A 499 1.90 21.23 -6.56
C SER A 499 3.20 20.89 -7.30
N ARG A 500 3.63 21.75 -8.23
CA ARG A 500 4.82 21.53 -9.06
C ARG A 500 5.72 22.75 -9.13
N PHE A 501 7.01 22.52 -9.36
CA PHE A 501 7.97 23.57 -9.69
C PHE A 501 8.06 23.73 -11.21
N PHE A 502 7.70 24.90 -11.71
CA PHE A 502 7.91 25.23 -13.12
C PHE A 502 9.36 25.61 -13.36
N VAL A 503 9.99 24.94 -14.31
CA VAL A 503 11.38 25.17 -14.67
C VAL A 503 11.49 25.27 -16.19
N ARG A 504 12.31 26.20 -16.70
CA ARG A 504 12.61 26.28 -18.12
C ARG A 504 13.75 25.34 -18.47
N GLU A 505 13.76 24.85 -19.71
CA GLU A 505 14.81 23.95 -20.20
C GLU A 505 16.24 24.47 -19.99
N ASN A 506 16.45 25.79 -19.94
CA ASN A 506 17.76 26.43 -19.76
C ASN A 506 18.01 26.92 -18.33
N GLN A 507 17.29 26.41 -17.36
CA GLN A 507 17.46 26.74 -15.95
C GLN A 507 18.10 25.60 -15.18
N ASN A 508 18.73 25.94 -14.06
CA ASN A 508 19.26 24.98 -13.11
C ASN A 508 18.34 24.86 -11.90
N LEU A 509 18.23 23.64 -11.38
CA LEU A 509 17.73 23.42 -10.03
C LEU A 509 18.90 23.53 -9.07
N GLU A 510 18.78 24.42 -8.10
CA GLU A 510 19.80 24.64 -7.10
C GLU A 510 19.43 23.96 -5.78
N PHE A 511 20.40 23.31 -5.14
CA PHE A 511 20.21 22.57 -3.90
C PHE A 511 21.15 23.09 -2.80
N VAL A 512 20.68 23.01 -1.58
CA VAL A 512 21.50 23.14 -0.38
C VAL A 512 21.87 21.75 0.09
N THR A 513 23.15 21.48 0.12
CA THR A 513 23.72 20.19 0.54
C THR A 513 24.56 20.36 1.78
N ASP A 514 24.57 19.35 2.66
CA ASP A 514 25.45 19.27 3.83
C ASP A 514 26.20 17.94 3.85
N GLY A 515 27.39 17.93 4.43
CA GLY A 515 28.29 16.80 4.43
C GLY A 515 29.40 16.87 3.38
N ASN A 516 30.20 15.82 3.28
CA ASN A 516 31.34 15.73 2.33
C ASN A 516 30.87 15.14 0.99
N ILE A 517 30.11 15.91 0.22
CA ILE A 517 29.43 15.46 -1.00
C ILE A 517 30.39 15.47 -2.18
N SER A 518 30.41 14.39 -2.93
CA SER A 518 31.20 14.24 -4.16
C SER A 518 30.40 14.60 -5.41
N ASN A 519 29.09 14.24 -5.45
CA ASN A 519 28.20 14.47 -6.58
C ASN A 519 26.73 14.40 -6.15
N ILE A 520 25.83 14.74 -7.08
CA ILE A 520 24.39 14.55 -6.94
C ILE A 520 23.97 13.46 -7.92
N GLU A 521 23.05 12.62 -7.51
CA GLU A 521 22.36 11.70 -8.39
C GLU A 521 20.88 12.06 -8.47
N TRP A 522 20.31 11.85 -9.64
CA TRP A 522 18.89 12.02 -9.88
C TRP A 522 18.32 10.87 -10.69
N ARG A 523 17.02 10.64 -10.57
CA ARG A 523 16.31 9.71 -11.44
C ARG A 523 14.88 10.20 -11.67
N ASN A 524 14.36 9.95 -12.88
CA ASN A 524 12.96 10.22 -13.17
C ASN A 524 12.09 9.07 -12.65
N VAL A 525 11.15 9.41 -11.77
CA VAL A 525 10.26 8.46 -11.12
C VAL A 525 9.40 7.66 -12.10
N LEU A 526 9.08 8.23 -13.28
CA LEU A 526 8.14 7.66 -14.24
C LEU A 526 8.80 6.82 -15.36
N ILE A 527 10.10 6.98 -15.58
CA ILE A 527 10.72 6.48 -16.81
C ILE A 527 11.78 5.41 -16.54
N GLU A 528 12.51 5.49 -15.42
CA GLU A 528 13.69 4.66 -15.21
C GLU A 528 13.90 4.30 -13.72
N ASP A 529 14.41 3.09 -13.46
CA ASP A 529 14.90 2.67 -12.14
C ASP A 529 16.42 2.88 -11.99
N ILE A 530 17.01 3.76 -12.81
CA ILE A 530 18.45 4.01 -12.84
C ILE A 530 18.76 5.41 -12.32
N TRP A 531 19.69 5.52 -11.37
CA TRP A 531 20.21 6.78 -10.91
C TRP A 531 21.25 7.34 -11.90
N HIS A 532 21.07 8.60 -12.30
CA HIS A 532 21.97 9.35 -13.18
C HIS A 532 22.86 10.25 -12.35
N THR A 533 24.15 10.07 -12.45
CA THR A 533 25.15 10.89 -11.76
C THR A 533 25.38 12.23 -12.49
N ILE A 534 25.35 13.32 -11.74
CA ILE A 534 25.72 14.66 -12.20
C ILE A 534 26.98 15.08 -11.45
N ASP A 535 28.01 15.53 -12.18
CA ASP A 535 29.27 16.03 -11.65
C ASP A 535 29.07 17.46 -11.08
N SER A 536 28.19 17.57 -10.10
CA SER A 536 27.89 18.78 -9.35
C SER A 536 27.53 18.40 -7.92
N VAL A 537 27.74 19.29 -6.98
CA VAL A 537 27.45 19.09 -5.54
C VAL A 537 26.22 19.86 -5.08
N ASN A 538 25.67 20.75 -5.93
CA ASN A 538 24.59 21.65 -5.52
C ASN A 538 23.65 22.12 -6.63
N GLU A 539 23.78 21.61 -7.86
CA GLU A 539 22.90 22.02 -8.94
C GLU A 539 22.68 20.92 -9.99
N ILE A 540 21.52 20.93 -10.60
CA ILE A 540 21.14 20.12 -11.77
C ILE A 540 20.77 21.06 -12.91
N ASP A 541 21.52 21.03 -14.01
CA ASP A 541 21.13 21.67 -15.26
C ASP A 541 20.05 20.81 -15.94
N ILE A 542 18.86 21.39 -16.10
CA ILE A 542 17.71 20.69 -16.70
C ILE A 542 18.02 20.19 -18.11
N MET A 543 18.82 20.89 -18.89
CA MET A 543 19.23 20.42 -20.22
C MET A 543 20.03 19.12 -20.17
N GLN A 544 20.81 18.90 -19.10
CA GLN A 544 21.59 17.66 -18.95
C GLN A 544 20.71 16.47 -18.60
N THR A 545 19.52 16.69 -18.04
CA THR A 545 18.59 15.60 -17.72
C THR A 545 17.96 14.96 -18.96
N GLN A 546 17.95 15.65 -20.11
CA GLN A 546 17.29 15.22 -21.35
C GLN A 546 15.80 14.90 -21.18
N LEU A 547 15.16 15.45 -20.13
CA LEU A 547 13.73 15.32 -19.93
C LEU A 547 12.98 16.18 -20.96
N GLU A 548 12.00 15.58 -21.62
CA GLU A 548 11.13 16.28 -22.56
C GLU A 548 10.26 17.33 -21.85
N PRO A 549 9.79 18.38 -22.52
CA PRO A 549 8.82 19.31 -21.93
C PRO A 549 7.57 18.60 -21.41
N GLY A 550 7.14 18.93 -20.20
CA GLY A 550 5.97 18.31 -19.56
C GLY A 550 6.12 18.14 -18.05
N ASN A 551 5.23 17.35 -17.48
CA ASN A 551 5.21 17.04 -16.06
C ASN A 551 6.14 15.87 -15.74
N HIS A 552 7.02 16.08 -14.77
CA HIS A 552 7.95 15.07 -14.26
C HIS A 552 7.95 15.07 -12.73
N THR A 553 8.34 13.95 -12.15
CA THR A 553 8.74 13.88 -10.75
C THR A 553 10.11 13.23 -10.72
N ILE A 554 11.08 13.93 -10.15
CA ILE A 554 12.43 13.40 -9.99
C ILE A 554 12.75 13.18 -8.52
N TRP A 555 13.53 12.17 -8.23
CA TRP A 555 14.26 12.04 -6.99
C TRP A 555 15.68 12.53 -7.15
N VAL A 556 16.18 13.21 -6.14
CA VAL A 556 17.54 13.73 -6.10
C VAL A 556 18.17 13.34 -4.78
N ARG A 557 19.39 12.82 -4.81
CA ARG A 557 20.16 12.48 -3.61
C ARG A 557 21.59 12.97 -3.70
N ALA A 558 22.17 13.29 -2.57
CA ALA A 558 23.59 13.58 -2.45
C ALA A 558 24.38 12.27 -2.26
N VAL A 559 25.58 12.21 -2.81
CA VAL A 559 26.45 11.04 -2.79
C VAL A 559 27.84 11.42 -2.30
N SER A 560 28.42 10.61 -1.43
CA SER A 560 29.81 10.70 -0.98
C SER A 560 30.55 9.37 -1.16
N SER A 561 31.84 9.34 -0.79
CA SER A 561 32.59 8.07 -0.71
C SER A 561 32.06 7.12 0.35
N ASP A 562 31.33 7.62 1.33
CA ASP A 562 30.93 6.90 2.54
C ASP A 562 29.45 6.49 2.50
N GLY A 563 28.65 7.09 1.58
CA GLY A 563 27.24 6.75 1.45
C GLY A 563 26.40 7.74 0.62
N ILE A 564 25.08 7.64 0.78
CA ILE A 564 24.08 8.45 0.08
C ILE A 564 23.16 9.14 1.09
N SER A 565 22.62 10.33 0.71
CA SER A 565 21.55 10.96 1.48
C SER A 565 20.20 10.29 1.22
N ALA A 566 19.22 10.59 2.07
CA ALA A 566 17.83 10.34 1.72
C ALA A 566 17.46 11.06 0.41
N PRO A 567 16.67 10.43 -0.47
CA PRO A 567 16.23 11.06 -1.70
C PRO A 567 15.22 12.18 -1.43
N LEU A 568 15.43 13.32 -2.09
CA LEU A 568 14.50 14.44 -2.12
C LEU A 568 13.57 14.31 -3.33
N THR A 569 12.27 14.35 -3.11
CA THR A 569 11.27 14.34 -4.20
C THR A 569 11.07 15.75 -4.74
N VAL A 570 11.24 15.95 -6.03
CA VAL A 570 11.05 17.24 -6.70
C VAL A 570 10.05 17.08 -7.86
N PRO A 571 8.79 17.50 -7.68
CA PRO A 571 7.80 17.51 -8.75
C PRO A 571 8.05 18.71 -9.67
N LEU A 572 8.23 18.48 -10.97
CA LEU A 572 8.61 19.47 -11.97
C LEU A 572 7.57 19.57 -13.09
N ASN A 573 7.46 20.78 -13.67
CA ASN A 573 6.94 20.97 -15.01
C ASN A 573 8.01 21.71 -15.84
N ILE A 574 8.47 21.08 -16.91
CA ILE A 574 9.48 21.63 -17.81
C ILE A 574 8.78 22.22 -19.02
N GLY A 575 9.09 23.51 -19.35
CA GLY A 575 8.49 24.15 -20.51
C GLY A 575 9.02 25.56 -20.78
N ASP A 576 8.63 26.14 -21.91
CA ASP A 576 9.02 27.50 -22.33
C ASP A 576 8.21 28.59 -21.62
N ALA A 577 6.99 28.25 -21.20
CA ALA A 577 6.07 29.16 -20.51
C ALA A 577 5.21 28.41 -19.51
N LEU A 578 4.81 29.09 -18.43
CA LEU A 578 3.82 28.54 -17.51
C LEU A 578 2.61 28.03 -18.28
N PRO A 579 2.07 26.83 -17.93
CA PRO A 579 0.83 26.35 -18.53
C PRO A 579 -0.25 27.43 -18.43
N SER A 580 -0.85 27.81 -19.57
CA SER A 580 -1.92 28.80 -19.59
C SER A 580 -3.13 28.24 -18.85
N GLU A 581 -3.72 29.06 -17.96
CA GLU A 581 -5.03 28.76 -17.38
C GLU A 581 -6.01 28.37 -18.50
N SER A 582 -6.60 27.19 -18.41
CA SER A 582 -7.77 26.90 -19.25
C SER A 582 -8.88 27.88 -18.83
N GLU A 583 -9.48 28.57 -19.78
CA GLU A 583 -10.39 29.73 -19.62
C GLU A 583 -11.66 29.49 -18.76
N ASN A 584 -11.70 28.47 -17.91
CA ASN A 584 -12.90 28.08 -17.14
C ASN A 584 -12.69 27.79 -15.65
N THR A 585 -11.75 28.44 -14.98
CA THR A 585 -11.65 28.33 -13.50
C THR A 585 -11.84 29.71 -12.86
N PRO A 586 -12.82 29.91 -11.97
CA PRO A 586 -12.98 31.18 -11.27
C PRO A 586 -12.01 31.26 -10.08
N GLY A 587 -11.09 32.19 -10.13
CA GLY A 587 -10.43 32.76 -8.97
C GLY A 587 -9.09 32.19 -8.58
N PHE A 588 -8.02 32.58 -9.29
CA PHE A 588 -6.66 32.45 -8.80
C PHE A 588 -6.27 33.64 -7.93
N SER A 589 -5.90 33.39 -6.70
CA SER A 589 -5.10 34.32 -5.92
C SER A 589 -3.64 33.90 -6.03
N PHE A 590 -2.80 34.71 -6.66
CA PHE A 590 -1.35 34.55 -6.60
C PHE A 590 -0.91 34.75 -5.15
N VAL A 591 -0.64 33.65 -4.46
CA VAL A 591 0.04 33.70 -3.18
C VAL A 591 1.52 33.47 -3.45
N PHE A 592 2.31 34.52 -3.35
CA PHE A 592 3.75 34.41 -3.20
C PHE A 592 4.02 33.77 -1.83
N VAL A 593 4.11 32.46 -1.78
CA VAL A 593 4.56 31.76 -0.58
C VAL A 593 6.08 31.73 -0.61
N VAL A 594 6.67 32.72 0.04
CA VAL A 594 8.06 32.64 0.46
C VAL A 594 8.08 31.64 1.61
N PHE A 595 8.41 30.39 1.31
CA PHE A 595 8.70 29.42 2.35
C PHE A 595 9.97 29.85 3.09
N SER A 596 9.78 30.50 4.23
CA SER A 596 10.82 30.50 5.26
C SER A 596 10.86 29.08 5.82
N LEU A 597 11.69 28.23 5.25
CA LEU A 597 12.13 27.01 5.93
C LEU A 597 12.76 27.45 7.25
N ALA A 598 12.02 27.30 8.35
CA ALA A 598 12.59 27.45 9.68
C ALA A 598 13.58 26.29 9.85
N LEU A 599 14.87 26.59 9.67
CA LEU A 599 15.97 25.80 10.17
C LEU A 599 15.75 25.62 11.67
N VAL A 600 15.24 24.47 12.09
CA VAL A 600 15.34 24.02 13.47
C VAL A 600 16.79 23.57 13.67
N THR A 601 17.66 24.52 13.84
CA THR A 601 18.97 24.29 14.44
C THR A 601 18.73 23.92 15.90
N ILE A 602 18.75 22.63 16.20
CA ILE A 602 18.89 22.17 17.58
C ILE A 602 20.30 22.52 18.02
N SER A 603 20.44 23.71 18.59
CA SER A 603 21.64 24.11 19.32
C SER A 603 21.77 23.21 20.55
N ARG A 604 22.61 22.18 20.47
CA ARG A 604 23.14 21.50 21.65
C ARG A 604 23.94 22.50 22.48
N SER A 605 23.30 23.17 23.43
CA SER A 605 23.96 23.87 24.50
C SER A 605 24.73 22.85 25.35
N LYS A 606 26.03 22.81 25.17
CA LYS A 606 26.95 22.28 26.18
C LYS A 606 26.76 23.10 27.46
N ARG A 607 26.27 22.49 28.54
CA ARG A 607 26.52 22.95 29.90
C ARG A 607 27.41 21.94 30.59
N ALA A 608 28.51 22.51 31.10
CA ALA A 608 29.50 21.89 31.95
C ALA A 608 28.93 21.35 33.26
#